data_59280fda8f7017be6ee3a549d22447f3
#
_entry.id   59280fda8f7017be6ee3a549d22447f3
#
_cell.length_a   1.000
_cell.length_b   1.000
_cell.length_c   1.000
_cell.angle_alpha   90.00
_cell.angle_beta   90.00
_cell.angle_gamma   90.00
#
_symmetry.space_group_name_H-M   'P 1'
#
loop_
_entity.id
_entity.type
_entity.pdbx_description
1 polymer ?
#
loop_
_entity_poly.entity_id
_entity_poly.type
_entity_poly.pdbx_seq_one_letter_code
_entity_poly.pdbx_strand_id
1 'polypeptide(L)'
;MKKTKFAVIVLCAAVLLLAAVLGYEYLSKNYQPENEVPSGETSSEATLAPDFVVYDGEGNAVNFSDFAGKPVVINFWATWCGYCVKEMPSFEKAFAEYGDEIVFMMIDVTDGYQETKEDAMKFIEEKGYTFPVYYDTDLSAAGVYGASSLPATAFINAEGELVHGQLGMMSEESLFGYIEKLLEK
;
A
#
# COMPACT_ATOMS: atom_id res chain seq x y z
N MET A 1 -21.97 -9.07 63.37
CA MET A 1 -21.07 -9.82 62.46
C MET A 1 -21.34 -9.63 60.97
N LYS A 2 -22.57 -9.51 60.47
CA LYS A 2 -22.82 -9.33 59.01
C LYS A 2 -22.46 -7.94 58.47
N LYS A 3 -22.64 -6.85 59.28
CA LYS A 3 -22.33 -5.48 58.86
C LYS A 3 -20.84 -5.19 58.68
N THR A 4 -20.01 -5.77 59.54
CA THR A 4 -18.54 -5.65 59.45
C THR A 4 -17.94 -6.37 58.23
N LYS A 5 -18.47 -7.57 57.89
CA LYS A 5 -18.04 -8.28 56.69
C LYS A 5 -18.44 -7.53 55.40
N PHE A 6 -19.61 -6.93 55.39
CA PHE A 6 -20.07 -6.11 54.24
C PHE A 6 -19.20 -4.84 54.06
N ALA A 7 -18.87 -4.14 55.16
CA ALA A 7 -18.02 -2.97 55.12
C ALA A 7 -16.58 -3.30 54.60
N VAL A 8 -16.02 -4.49 55.00
CA VAL A 8 -14.73 -4.94 54.49
C VAL A 8 -14.78 -5.26 53.02
N ILE A 9 -15.83 -5.90 52.51
CA ILE A 9 -15.97 -6.20 51.09
C ILE A 9 -16.08 -4.91 50.27
N VAL A 10 -16.84 -3.93 50.72
CA VAL A 10 -16.95 -2.62 50.03
C VAL A 10 -15.60 -1.89 50.02
N LEU A 11 -14.85 -1.93 51.12
CA LEU A 11 -13.52 -1.32 51.20
C LEU A 11 -12.55 -2.01 50.23
N CYS A 12 -12.54 -3.35 50.20
CA CYS A 12 -11.66 -4.10 49.26
C CYS A 12 -12.03 -3.78 47.80
N ALA A 13 -13.31 -3.71 47.45
CA ALA A 13 -13.75 -3.34 46.11
C ALA A 13 -13.31 -1.92 45.73
N ALA A 14 -13.40 -0.96 46.66
CA ALA A 14 -12.95 0.41 46.43
C ALA A 14 -11.43 0.49 46.23
N VAL A 15 -10.64 -0.27 46.99
CA VAL A 15 -9.18 -0.34 46.82
C VAL A 15 -8.81 -0.95 45.47
N LEU A 16 -9.51 -2.01 45.05
CA LEU A 16 -9.27 -2.64 43.75
C LEU A 16 -9.62 -1.71 42.57
N LEU A 17 -10.71 -0.95 42.68
CA LEU A 17 -11.06 0.06 41.67
C LEU A 17 -10.03 1.19 41.61
N LEU A 18 -9.57 1.65 42.76
CA LEU A 18 -8.53 2.68 42.81
C LEU A 18 -7.23 2.19 42.18
N ALA A 19 -6.83 0.95 42.49
CA ALA A 19 -5.63 0.34 41.89
C ALA A 19 -5.77 0.16 40.37
N ALA A 20 -6.96 -0.20 39.89
CA ALA A 20 -7.24 -0.32 38.47
C ALA A 20 -7.17 1.03 37.74
N VAL A 21 -7.70 2.10 38.33
CA VAL A 21 -7.66 3.47 37.76
C VAL A 21 -6.21 3.98 37.74
N LEU A 22 -5.47 3.82 38.83
CA LEU A 22 -4.07 4.27 38.90
C LEU A 22 -3.18 3.43 37.94
N GLY A 23 -3.45 2.14 37.85
CA GLY A 23 -2.77 1.26 36.88
C GLY A 23 -3.06 1.64 35.43
N TYR A 24 -4.32 1.97 35.13
CA TYR A 24 -4.70 2.46 33.81
C TYR A 24 -4.04 3.80 33.45
N GLU A 25 -4.03 4.77 34.37
CA GLU A 25 -3.35 6.05 34.17
C GLU A 25 -1.83 5.89 33.99
N TYR A 26 -1.21 4.99 34.78
CA TYR A 26 0.21 4.69 34.66
C TYR A 26 0.55 4.04 33.32
N LEU A 27 -0.24 3.04 32.90
CA LEU A 27 -0.09 2.36 31.61
C LEU A 27 -0.38 3.33 30.45
N SER A 28 -1.44 4.12 30.53
CA SER A 28 -1.81 5.10 29.50
C SER A 28 -0.76 6.19 29.29
N LYS A 29 -0.08 6.63 30.36
CA LYS A 29 1.01 7.62 30.28
C LYS A 29 2.34 7.03 29.82
N ASN A 30 2.56 5.73 30.05
CA ASN A 30 3.81 5.04 29.68
C ASN A 30 3.65 4.11 28.47
N TYR A 31 2.42 3.96 27.96
CA TYR A 31 2.17 3.20 26.74
C TYR A 31 2.51 4.08 25.54
N GLN A 32 3.70 3.93 25.03
CA GLN A 32 4.04 4.35 23.67
C GLN A 32 3.71 3.15 22.77
N PRO A 33 2.69 3.24 21.90
CA PRO A 33 2.51 2.23 20.89
C PRO A 33 3.77 2.24 20.00
N GLU A 34 4.49 1.12 19.94
CA GLU A 34 5.65 0.92 19.06
C GLU A 34 5.30 0.97 17.56
N ASN A 35 4.13 1.49 17.22
CA ASN A 35 3.62 1.67 15.86
C ASN A 35 3.28 3.13 15.55
N GLU A 36 3.94 4.10 16.16
CA GLU A 36 4.01 5.40 15.52
C GLU A 36 4.93 5.24 14.31
N VAL A 37 4.33 5.21 13.13
CA VAL A 37 5.01 5.67 11.91
C VAL A 37 5.67 6.98 12.31
N PRO A 38 7.00 7.13 12.26
CA PRO A 38 7.65 8.35 12.68
C PRO A 38 7.13 9.50 11.83
N SER A 39 6.26 10.33 12.42
CA SER A 39 6.08 11.71 12.00
C SER A 39 7.31 12.48 12.51
N GLY A 40 8.45 12.05 12.02
CA GLY A 40 9.74 12.62 12.35
C GLY A 40 10.16 13.56 11.25
N GLU A 41 10.57 14.72 11.66
CA GLU A 41 11.33 15.66 10.87
C GLU A 41 12.43 14.90 10.09
N THR A 42 12.39 15.03 8.81
CA THR A 42 13.16 14.39 7.78
C THR A 42 14.66 14.66 7.94
N SER A 43 15.43 13.68 8.40
CA SER A 43 16.71 13.44 7.75
C SER A 43 16.38 12.58 6.52
N SER A 44 16.27 13.19 5.37
CA SER A 44 15.96 12.54 4.12
C SER A 44 17.17 11.74 3.63
N GLU A 45 17.34 10.52 4.14
CA GLU A 45 17.96 9.51 3.30
C GLU A 45 16.85 9.05 2.35
N ALA A 46 16.96 9.47 1.10
CA ALA A 46 16.05 9.05 0.05
C ALA A 46 16.03 7.53 -0.01
N THR A 47 14.86 6.93 0.20
CA THR A 47 14.72 5.47 0.13
C THR A 47 14.62 5.05 -1.32
N LEU A 48 15.65 4.41 -1.84
CA LEU A 48 15.61 3.85 -3.19
C LEU A 48 14.52 2.77 -3.28
N ALA A 49 13.76 2.82 -4.36
CA ALA A 49 12.76 1.81 -4.67
C ALA A 49 13.47 0.45 -4.92
N PRO A 50 13.00 -0.64 -4.29
CA PRO A 50 13.60 -1.96 -4.50
C PRO A 50 13.42 -2.43 -5.93
N ASP A 51 14.46 -3.05 -6.51
CA ASP A 51 14.38 -3.67 -7.82
C ASP A 51 13.61 -5.01 -7.78
N PHE A 52 12.96 -5.36 -8.87
CA PHE A 52 12.19 -6.60 -9.01
C PHE A 52 12.08 -7.00 -10.48
N VAL A 53 11.60 -8.21 -10.73
CA VAL A 53 11.30 -8.74 -12.06
C VAL A 53 9.81 -9.09 -12.13
N VAL A 54 9.17 -8.72 -13.23
CA VAL A 54 7.80 -9.12 -13.60
C VAL A 54 7.81 -9.59 -15.05
N TYR A 55 6.68 -10.09 -15.53
CA TYR A 55 6.58 -10.58 -16.91
C TYR A 55 5.54 -9.77 -17.70
N ASP A 56 5.82 -9.53 -18.97
CA ASP A 56 4.86 -8.90 -19.87
C ASP A 56 3.77 -9.89 -20.37
N GLY A 57 2.87 -9.42 -21.23
CA GLY A 57 1.82 -10.26 -21.83
C GLY A 57 2.35 -11.41 -22.68
N GLU A 58 3.55 -11.29 -23.23
CA GLU A 58 4.22 -12.33 -24.05
C GLU A 58 5.06 -13.28 -23.20
N GLY A 59 5.26 -12.99 -21.90
CA GLY A 59 6.05 -13.79 -20.97
C GLY A 59 7.53 -13.41 -20.95
N ASN A 60 7.92 -12.28 -21.51
CA ASN A 60 9.27 -11.75 -21.40
C ASN A 60 9.47 -11.14 -20.03
N ALA A 61 10.66 -11.36 -19.44
CA ALA A 61 11.03 -10.75 -18.18
C ALA A 61 11.29 -9.24 -18.37
N VAL A 62 10.74 -8.42 -17.45
CA VAL A 62 10.89 -6.98 -17.39
C VAL A 62 11.42 -6.63 -16.00
N ASN A 63 12.58 -5.99 -15.92
CA ASN A 63 13.16 -5.53 -14.66
C ASN A 63 12.67 -4.11 -14.39
N PHE A 64 12.38 -3.79 -13.13
CA PHE A 64 12.07 -2.42 -12.75
C PHE A 64 13.21 -1.46 -13.11
N SER A 65 14.45 -1.88 -12.94
CA SER A 65 15.67 -1.14 -13.32
C SER A 65 15.76 -0.77 -14.80
N ASP A 66 15.03 -1.42 -15.71
CA ASP A 66 14.97 -1.05 -17.14
C ASP A 66 14.34 0.34 -17.36
N PHE A 67 13.63 0.86 -16.36
CA PHE A 67 12.99 2.18 -16.39
C PHE A 67 13.79 3.26 -15.65
N ALA A 68 15.03 2.99 -15.26
CA ALA A 68 15.88 3.96 -14.57
C ALA A 68 15.95 5.32 -15.30
N GLY A 69 15.86 6.41 -14.54
CA GLY A 69 15.85 7.77 -15.07
C GLY A 69 14.48 8.30 -15.50
N LYS A 70 13.42 7.52 -15.29
CA LYS A 70 12.03 7.95 -15.52
C LYS A 70 11.20 7.88 -14.24
N PRO A 71 10.25 8.78 -14.06
CA PRO A 71 9.25 8.61 -13.01
C PRO A 71 8.41 7.35 -13.28
N VAL A 72 8.06 6.61 -12.23
CA VAL A 72 7.28 5.37 -12.33
C VAL A 72 6.12 5.38 -11.35
N VAL A 73 4.94 4.98 -11.81
CA VAL A 73 3.78 4.66 -10.98
C VAL A 73 3.55 3.16 -11.06
N ILE A 74 3.64 2.48 -9.91
CA ILE A 74 3.36 1.05 -9.78
C ILE A 74 2.01 0.91 -9.09
N ASN A 75 1.12 0.05 -9.63
CA ASN A 75 -0.11 -0.36 -8.97
C ASN A 75 -0.21 -1.88 -8.97
N PHE A 76 -0.31 -2.47 -7.77
CA PHE A 76 -0.55 -3.91 -7.58
C PHE A 76 -2.05 -4.16 -7.48
N TRP A 77 -2.56 -5.07 -8.31
CA TRP A 77 -3.98 -5.32 -8.45
C TRP A 77 -4.29 -6.80 -8.75
N ALA A 78 -5.58 -7.16 -8.73
CA ALA A 78 -6.09 -8.45 -9.17
C ALA A 78 -7.56 -8.30 -9.62
N THR A 79 -8.06 -9.19 -10.46
CA THR A 79 -9.44 -9.13 -10.99
C THR A 79 -10.50 -9.30 -9.91
N TRP A 80 -10.24 -10.12 -8.90
CA TRP A 80 -11.15 -10.35 -7.76
C TRP A 80 -11.15 -9.19 -6.73
N CYS A 81 -10.21 -8.25 -6.84
CA CYS A 81 -10.10 -7.11 -5.93
C CYS A 81 -11.09 -6.00 -6.33
N GLY A 82 -12.23 -5.93 -5.68
CA GLY A 82 -13.29 -4.96 -6.01
C GLY A 82 -12.88 -3.48 -5.88
N TYR A 83 -11.94 -3.14 -5.00
CA TYR A 83 -11.38 -1.79 -4.88
C TYR A 83 -10.41 -1.48 -6.00
N CYS A 84 -9.60 -2.47 -6.43
CA CYS A 84 -8.72 -2.33 -7.59
C CYS A 84 -9.52 -2.00 -8.84
N VAL A 85 -10.57 -2.79 -9.12
CA VAL A 85 -11.46 -2.59 -10.28
C VAL A 85 -12.12 -1.21 -10.28
N LYS A 86 -12.41 -0.65 -9.09
CA LYS A 86 -13.02 0.68 -8.97
C LYS A 86 -12.06 1.82 -9.30
N GLU A 87 -10.77 1.68 -9.00
CA GLU A 87 -9.79 2.74 -9.25
C GLU A 87 -9.18 2.70 -10.66
N MET A 88 -9.20 1.54 -11.35
CA MET A 88 -8.62 1.37 -12.69
C MET A 88 -9.04 2.42 -13.73
N PRO A 89 -10.31 2.89 -13.78
CA PRO A 89 -10.67 3.97 -14.70
C PRO A 89 -9.88 5.27 -14.48
N SER A 90 -9.46 5.55 -13.24
CA SER A 90 -8.62 6.71 -12.92
C SER A 90 -7.18 6.49 -13.39
N PHE A 91 -6.65 5.26 -13.29
CA PHE A 91 -5.34 4.92 -13.86
C PHE A 91 -5.35 4.98 -15.39
N GLU A 92 -6.43 4.56 -16.05
CA GLU A 92 -6.57 4.70 -17.51
C GLU A 92 -6.54 6.16 -17.95
N LYS A 93 -7.24 7.05 -17.24
CA LYS A 93 -7.18 8.49 -17.50
C LYS A 93 -5.78 9.05 -17.28
N ALA A 94 -5.13 8.68 -16.16
CA ALA A 94 -3.80 9.13 -15.84
C ALA A 94 -2.78 8.65 -16.88
N PHE A 95 -2.90 7.41 -17.34
CA PHE A 95 -2.07 6.87 -18.41
C PHE A 95 -2.28 7.60 -19.75
N ALA A 96 -3.53 7.88 -20.10
CA ALA A 96 -3.83 8.64 -21.33
C ALA A 96 -3.28 10.07 -21.30
N GLU A 97 -3.13 10.68 -20.12
CA GLU A 97 -2.63 12.05 -19.96
C GLU A 97 -1.11 12.10 -19.79
N TYR A 98 -0.52 11.19 -19.02
CA TYR A 98 0.88 11.24 -18.58
C TYR A 98 1.76 10.07 -19.06
N GLY A 99 1.22 9.14 -19.82
CA GLY A 99 1.95 7.92 -20.25
C GLY A 99 3.17 8.16 -21.14
N ASP A 100 3.29 9.36 -21.73
CA ASP A 100 4.48 9.79 -22.48
C ASP A 100 5.63 10.25 -21.55
N GLU A 101 5.30 10.72 -20.34
CA GLU A 101 6.25 11.29 -19.38
C GLU A 101 6.55 10.34 -18.21
N ILE A 102 5.58 9.51 -17.83
CA ILE A 102 5.63 8.61 -16.67
C ILE A 102 5.44 7.17 -17.12
N VAL A 103 6.23 6.27 -16.58
CA VAL A 103 6.02 4.82 -16.75
C VAL A 103 4.92 4.35 -15.81
N PHE A 104 3.89 3.72 -16.36
CA PHE A 104 2.87 3.03 -15.57
C PHE A 104 3.16 1.53 -15.58
N MET A 105 3.27 0.93 -14.38
CA MET A 105 3.40 -0.52 -14.21
C MET A 105 2.15 -1.04 -13.46
N MET A 106 1.15 -1.45 -14.23
CA MET A 106 -0.05 -2.09 -13.65
C MET A 106 0.27 -3.57 -13.46
N ILE A 107 0.65 -3.94 -12.24
CA ILE A 107 1.16 -5.27 -11.90
C ILE A 107 0.04 -6.14 -11.34
N ASP A 108 -0.37 -7.14 -12.10
CA ASP A 108 -1.28 -8.19 -11.66
C ASP A 108 -0.56 -9.14 -10.70
N VAL A 109 -1.15 -9.36 -9.52
CA VAL A 109 -0.64 -10.28 -8.51
C VAL A 109 -1.11 -11.70 -8.85
N THR A 110 -0.39 -12.33 -9.78
CA THR A 110 -0.74 -13.61 -10.42
C THR A 110 -0.30 -14.77 -9.54
N ASP A 111 -1.15 -15.23 -8.62
CA ASP A 111 -0.81 -16.33 -7.70
C ASP A 111 -0.99 -17.73 -8.32
N GLY A 112 -1.53 -17.80 -9.53
CA GLY A 112 -1.79 -19.05 -10.28
C GLY A 112 -2.94 -19.89 -9.72
N TYR A 113 -3.62 -19.40 -8.69
CA TYR A 113 -4.74 -20.10 -8.05
C TYR A 113 -6.02 -19.27 -8.00
N GLN A 114 -5.98 -18.09 -7.36
CA GLN A 114 -7.11 -17.16 -7.27
C GLN A 114 -7.08 -16.15 -8.43
N GLU A 115 -5.89 -15.84 -8.91
CA GLU A 115 -5.63 -14.95 -10.04
C GLU A 115 -4.72 -15.64 -11.03
N THR A 116 -5.17 -15.76 -12.28
CA THR A 116 -4.36 -16.28 -13.37
C THR A 116 -4.06 -15.21 -14.39
N LYS A 117 -2.95 -15.35 -15.09
CA LYS A 117 -2.58 -14.40 -16.18
C LYS A 117 -3.70 -14.34 -17.24
N GLU A 118 -4.32 -15.46 -17.56
CA GLU A 118 -5.39 -15.54 -18.52
C GLU A 118 -6.63 -14.76 -18.08
N ASP A 119 -7.00 -14.81 -16.79
CA ASP A 119 -8.12 -14.06 -16.24
C ASP A 119 -7.84 -12.56 -16.26
N ALA A 120 -6.64 -12.16 -15.87
CA ALA A 120 -6.19 -10.76 -15.90
C ALA A 120 -6.18 -10.21 -17.34
N MET A 121 -5.59 -10.94 -18.31
CA MET A 121 -5.57 -10.53 -19.72
C MET A 121 -6.98 -10.35 -20.29
N LYS A 122 -7.86 -11.31 -20.04
CA LYS A 122 -9.25 -11.26 -20.47
C LYS A 122 -9.98 -10.05 -19.85
N PHE A 123 -9.77 -9.79 -18.57
CA PHE A 123 -10.36 -8.65 -17.87
C PHE A 123 -9.94 -7.32 -18.50
N ILE A 124 -8.65 -7.13 -18.78
CA ILE A 124 -8.11 -5.92 -19.41
C ILE A 124 -8.71 -5.73 -20.81
N GLU A 125 -8.79 -6.78 -21.62
CA GLU A 125 -9.39 -6.75 -22.95
C GLU A 125 -10.89 -6.38 -22.88
N GLU A 126 -11.66 -7.03 -22.00
CA GLU A 126 -13.10 -6.76 -21.83
C GLU A 126 -13.39 -5.33 -21.36
N LYS A 127 -12.50 -4.74 -20.56
CA LYS A 127 -12.62 -3.35 -20.09
C LYS A 127 -12.10 -2.33 -21.09
N GLY A 128 -11.27 -2.74 -22.05
CA GLY A 128 -10.66 -1.88 -23.05
C GLY A 128 -9.61 -0.95 -22.47
N TYR A 129 -8.92 -1.35 -21.40
CA TYR A 129 -7.81 -0.58 -20.83
C TYR A 129 -6.57 -0.66 -21.72
N THR A 130 -5.82 0.45 -21.79
CA THR A 130 -4.68 0.63 -22.71
C THR A 130 -3.34 0.78 -21.99
N PHE A 131 -3.35 0.95 -20.66
CA PHE A 131 -2.13 1.00 -19.86
C PHE A 131 -1.37 -0.33 -19.90
N PRO A 132 -0.02 -0.32 -19.75
CA PRO A 132 0.79 -1.54 -19.72
C PRO A 132 0.48 -2.41 -18.50
N VAL A 133 0.31 -3.71 -18.72
CA VAL A 133 0.07 -4.70 -17.66
C VAL A 133 1.23 -5.67 -17.59
N TYR A 134 1.68 -5.94 -16.35
CA TYR A 134 2.72 -6.89 -16.02
C TYR A 134 2.17 -7.93 -15.03
N TYR A 135 2.82 -9.09 -14.97
CA TYR A 135 2.37 -10.24 -14.19
C TYR A 135 3.45 -10.65 -13.19
N ASP A 136 3.14 -10.55 -11.90
CA ASP A 136 4.02 -10.97 -10.79
C ASP A 136 3.71 -12.42 -10.43
N THR A 137 4.23 -13.36 -11.23
CA THR A 137 3.88 -14.78 -11.14
C THR A 137 4.58 -15.53 -10.00
N ASP A 138 5.62 -14.95 -9.41
CA ASP A 138 6.33 -15.50 -8.25
C ASP A 138 6.10 -14.66 -6.99
N LEU A 139 5.27 -13.63 -7.08
CA LEU A 139 4.89 -12.71 -5.99
C LEU A 139 6.07 -11.95 -5.39
N SER A 140 7.18 -11.86 -6.13
CA SER A 140 8.39 -11.22 -5.64
C SER A 140 8.26 -9.70 -5.62
N ALA A 141 7.65 -9.09 -6.65
CA ALA A 141 7.41 -7.65 -6.72
C ALA A 141 6.43 -7.21 -5.62
N ALA A 142 5.29 -7.89 -5.46
CA ALA A 142 4.35 -7.62 -4.37
C ALA A 142 5.01 -7.78 -2.99
N GLY A 143 5.89 -8.78 -2.83
CA GLY A 143 6.62 -9.04 -1.59
C GLY A 143 7.58 -7.91 -1.21
N VAL A 144 8.42 -7.44 -2.12
CA VAL A 144 9.43 -6.40 -1.82
C VAL A 144 8.82 -5.01 -1.64
N TYR A 145 7.64 -4.75 -2.24
CA TYR A 145 6.88 -3.51 -2.03
C TYR A 145 5.90 -3.60 -0.86
N GLY A 146 5.83 -4.71 -0.15
CA GLY A 146 4.93 -4.89 0.98
C GLY A 146 3.45 -4.79 0.61
N ALA A 147 3.08 -5.19 -0.60
CA ALA A 147 1.70 -5.20 -1.10
C ALA A 147 0.87 -6.31 -0.42
N SER A 148 0.79 -6.25 0.92
CA SER A 148 0.10 -7.24 1.75
C SER A 148 -1.42 -7.19 1.65
N SER A 149 -1.96 -6.13 1.05
CA SER A 149 -3.36 -5.95 0.70
C SER A 149 -3.49 -5.17 -0.60
N LEU A 150 -4.50 -5.52 -1.41
CA LEU A 150 -4.75 -4.87 -2.69
C LEU A 150 -5.91 -3.88 -2.61
N PRO A 151 -5.87 -2.79 -3.39
CA PRO A 151 -4.74 -2.36 -4.22
C PRO A 151 -3.58 -1.82 -3.39
N ALA A 152 -2.38 -1.78 -3.97
CA ALA A 152 -1.24 -1.08 -3.40
C ALA A 152 -0.56 -0.26 -4.51
N THR A 153 -0.24 1.00 -4.23
CA THR A 153 0.33 1.92 -5.21
C THR A 153 1.64 2.50 -4.70
N ALA A 154 2.65 2.60 -5.56
CA ALA A 154 3.91 3.26 -5.27
C ALA A 154 4.24 4.29 -6.34
N PHE A 155 4.80 5.43 -5.92
CA PHE A 155 5.24 6.53 -6.76
C PHE A 155 6.74 6.69 -6.61
N ILE A 156 7.47 6.57 -7.70
CA ILE A 156 8.93 6.62 -7.74
C ILE A 156 9.37 7.76 -8.66
N ASN A 157 10.29 8.61 -8.20
CA ASN A 157 10.81 9.71 -9.01
C ASN A 157 11.87 9.22 -10.02
N ALA A 158 12.35 10.12 -10.89
CA ALA A 158 13.35 9.81 -11.90
C ALA A 158 14.71 9.38 -11.32
N GLU A 159 15.00 9.74 -10.07
CA GLU A 159 16.18 9.36 -9.32
C GLU A 159 16.07 7.94 -8.74
N GLY A 160 14.91 7.28 -8.88
CA GLY A 160 14.63 5.95 -8.36
C GLY A 160 14.22 5.95 -6.89
N GLU A 161 13.84 7.09 -6.31
CA GLU A 161 13.45 7.23 -4.92
C GLU A 161 11.94 7.02 -4.76
N LEU A 162 11.55 6.27 -3.73
CA LEU A 162 10.15 6.09 -3.35
C LEU A 162 9.61 7.38 -2.72
N VAL A 163 8.80 8.12 -3.48
CA VAL A 163 8.19 9.39 -3.03
C VAL A 163 6.96 9.14 -2.17
N HIS A 164 6.14 8.15 -2.54
CA HIS A 164 4.94 7.78 -1.78
C HIS A 164 4.56 6.33 -2.02
N GLY A 165 4.02 5.70 -0.97
CA GLY A 165 3.41 4.38 -1.03
C GLY A 165 2.06 4.37 -0.32
N GLN A 166 1.04 3.73 -0.91
CA GLN A 166 -0.29 3.63 -0.32
C GLN A 166 -0.83 2.21 -0.42
N LEU A 167 -1.34 1.70 0.69
CA LEU A 167 -2.16 0.49 0.72
C LEU A 167 -3.64 0.89 0.70
N GLY A 168 -4.45 0.16 -0.07
CA GLY A 168 -5.86 0.44 -0.28
C GLY A 168 -6.13 1.42 -1.42
N MET A 169 -7.41 1.50 -1.80
CA MET A 169 -7.89 2.29 -2.93
C MET A 169 -7.50 3.77 -2.82
N MET A 170 -7.03 4.32 -3.92
CA MET A 170 -6.72 5.73 -4.08
C MET A 170 -7.85 6.47 -4.81
N SER A 171 -8.12 7.72 -4.42
CA SER A 171 -9.02 8.59 -5.19
C SER A 171 -8.33 9.12 -6.44
N GLU A 172 -9.12 9.45 -7.48
CA GLU A 172 -8.60 10.09 -8.70
C GLU A 172 -7.81 11.36 -8.37
N GLU A 173 -8.33 12.22 -7.49
CA GLU A 173 -7.66 13.44 -7.04
C GLU A 173 -6.30 13.17 -6.41
N SER A 174 -6.21 12.14 -5.54
CA SER A 174 -4.94 11.77 -4.91
C SER A 174 -3.95 11.21 -5.93
N LEU A 175 -4.41 10.35 -6.85
CA LEU A 175 -3.58 9.78 -7.92
C LEU A 175 -2.94 10.90 -8.76
N PHE A 176 -3.74 11.82 -9.26
CA PHE A 176 -3.26 12.95 -10.09
C PHE A 176 -2.34 13.86 -9.28
N GLY A 177 -2.67 14.17 -8.03
CA GLY A 177 -1.82 14.99 -7.17
C GLY A 177 -0.44 14.39 -6.88
N TYR A 178 -0.30 13.05 -6.76
CA TYR A 178 1.01 12.42 -6.64
C TYR A 178 1.75 12.34 -7.97
N ILE A 179 1.05 12.15 -9.09
CA ILE A 179 1.63 12.19 -10.43
C ILE A 179 2.24 13.56 -10.71
N GLU A 180 1.51 14.64 -10.43
CA GLU A 180 2.01 16.01 -10.59
C GLU A 180 3.29 16.25 -9.77
N LYS A 181 3.34 15.74 -8.52
CA LYS A 181 4.54 15.82 -7.69
C LYS A 181 5.74 15.07 -8.26
N LEU A 182 5.54 13.96 -8.99
CA LEU A 182 6.63 13.26 -9.67
C LEU A 182 7.24 14.09 -10.81
N LEU A 183 6.47 15.01 -11.40
CA LEU A 183 6.87 15.86 -12.52
C LEU A 183 7.42 17.22 -12.06
N GLU A 184 7.21 17.59 -10.78
CA GLU A 184 7.82 18.81 -10.20
C GLU A 184 9.33 18.60 -10.09
N LYS A 185 10.11 19.57 -10.63
CA LYS A 185 11.58 19.58 -10.62
C LYS A 185 12.13 20.36 -9.46
#